data_919c2685a5526ccbaeb3901ab37672fd
#
_entry.id   919c2685a5526ccbaeb3901ab37672fd
#
_cell.length_a   1.000
_cell.length_b   1.000
_cell.length_c   1.000
_cell.angle_alpha   90.00
_cell.angle_beta   90.00
_cell.angle_gamma   90.00
#
_symmetry.space_group_name_H-M   'P 1'
#
loop_
_entity.id
_entity.type
_entity.pdbx_description
1 polymer ?
#
loop_
_entity_poly.entity_id
_entity_poly.type
_entity_poly.pdbx_seq_one_letter_code
_entity_poly.pdbx_strand_id
1 'polypeptide(L)'
;MRALDSYIFKMTQKPIFHKEFFAKMHMFKELEHVDVEDLSMLKLLGLPITKYNNYAFTLETLTTPIMQGKFCIVDIETNGSKPLLNQIIEIGAVMIENGKEVGEFSSLVKTDILPDSIEQLTGITLSELQHAPSLNSVLEGFRLFIKDAVFVAHNVNFDYYFISHNLEEAGFGPLLNRRLDTIDLARKCIEAPKYGLSSLTEHLGIAFENHHRALYDAKATAQVFFKALENIPEEVQSVEQLIAFTKPQNQRKKKEKTNRSTTTGTSL
;
A
#
# COMPACT_ATOMS: atom_id res chain seq x y z
N MET A 1 0.48 -1.53 14.10
CA MET A 1 0.03 -0.29 13.40
C MET A 1 0.72 0.88 14.09
N ARG A 2 1.50 1.70 13.36
CA ARG A 2 2.15 2.90 13.91
C ARG A 2 1.10 3.87 14.44
N ALA A 3 1.48 4.75 15.40
CA ALA A 3 0.57 5.78 15.93
C ALA A 3 0.09 6.74 14.82
N LEU A 4 0.97 7.07 13.88
CA LEU A 4 0.68 7.88 12.69
C LEU A 4 -0.39 7.21 11.80
N ASP A 5 -0.25 5.91 11.48
CA ASP A 5 -1.26 5.16 10.70
C ASP A 5 -2.64 5.19 11.38
N SER A 6 -2.66 5.05 12.72
CA SER A 6 -3.90 5.10 13.50
C SER A 6 -4.53 6.49 13.48
N TYR A 7 -3.71 7.55 13.41
CA TYR A 7 -4.21 8.91 13.29
C TYR A 7 -4.77 9.20 11.89
N ILE A 8 -4.06 8.79 10.83
CA ILE A 8 -4.57 8.88 9.46
C ILE A 8 -5.89 8.12 9.33
N PHE A 9 -6.00 6.94 9.97
CA PHE A 9 -7.26 6.18 9.97
C PHE A 9 -8.42 6.95 10.62
N LYS A 10 -8.20 7.82 11.63
CA LYS A 10 -9.28 8.66 12.18
C LYS A 10 -9.84 9.63 11.17
N MET A 11 -9.05 10.10 10.21
CA MET A 11 -9.50 10.99 9.13
C MET A 11 -10.52 10.31 8.20
N THR A 12 -10.58 8.97 8.18
CA THR A 12 -11.62 8.23 7.43
C THR A 12 -12.96 8.20 8.15
N GLN A 13 -13.01 8.56 9.43
CA GLN A 13 -14.21 8.51 10.27
C GLN A 13 -14.89 9.87 10.38
N LYS A 14 -14.12 10.94 10.39
CA LYS A 14 -14.58 12.32 10.47
C LYS A 14 -13.49 13.29 10.02
N PRO A 15 -13.87 14.48 9.49
CA PRO A 15 -12.93 15.56 9.25
C PRO A 15 -12.25 16.00 10.56
N ILE A 16 -11.00 16.46 10.46
CA ILE A 16 -10.19 16.92 11.60
C ILE A 16 -9.93 18.42 11.42
N PHE A 17 -10.16 19.21 12.48
CA PHE A 17 -9.89 20.66 12.44
C PHE A 17 -8.40 20.94 12.21
N HIS A 18 -8.09 22.00 11.42
CA HIS A 18 -6.71 22.36 11.04
C HIS A 18 -5.78 22.45 12.25
N LYS A 19 -6.20 23.13 13.32
CA LYS A 19 -5.41 23.29 14.54
C LYS A 19 -5.10 21.93 15.21
N GLU A 20 -6.10 21.04 15.29
CA GLU A 20 -5.92 19.70 15.86
C GLU A 20 -5.00 18.84 14.97
N PHE A 21 -5.19 18.93 13.64
CA PHE A 21 -4.41 18.20 12.68
C PHE A 21 -2.92 18.54 12.78
N PHE A 22 -2.55 19.83 12.65
CA PHE A 22 -1.15 20.25 12.70
C PHE A 22 -0.52 19.99 14.06
N ALA A 23 -1.21 20.30 15.16
CA ALA A 23 -0.72 20.01 16.50
C ALA A 23 -0.41 18.52 16.68
N LYS A 24 -1.21 17.63 16.09
CA LYS A 24 -0.99 16.19 16.17
C LYS A 24 0.13 15.72 15.23
N MET A 25 0.22 16.25 14.01
CA MET A 25 1.26 15.89 13.05
C MET A 25 2.66 16.24 13.58
N HIS A 26 2.84 17.37 14.23
CA HIS A 26 4.10 17.78 14.88
C HIS A 26 4.54 16.85 16.04
N MET A 27 3.66 16.03 16.57
CA MET A 27 4.00 15.09 17.66
C MET A 27 4.57 13.76 17.16
N PHE A 28 4.49 13.47 15.87
CA PHE A 28 5.00 12.21 15.33
C PHE A 28 6.48 12.34 15.02
N LYS A 29 7.30 11.53 15.68
CA LYS A 29 8.76 11.53 15.52
C LYS A 29 9.17 11.27 14.06
N GLU A 30 8.44 10.43 13.37
CA GLU A 30 8.66 10.08 11.95
C GLU A 30 8.54 11.31 11.02
N LEU A 31 7.94 12.41 11.49
CA LEU A 31 7.74 13.66 10.75
C LEU A 31 8.57 14.84 11.31
N GLU A 32 9.53 14.61 12.20
CA GLU A 32 10.31 15.66 12.87
C GLU A 32 11.01 16.61 11.89
N HIS A 33 11.42 16.10 10.72
CA HIS A 33 12.11 16.90 9.69
C HIS A 33 11.21 17.27 8.50
N VAL A 34 9.90 17.09 8.64
CA VAL A 34 8.90 17.36 7.60
C VAL A 34 8.14 18.64 7.93
N ASP A 35 8.02 19.56 6.96
CA ASP A 35 7.08 20.67 7.07
C ASP A 35 5.64 20.13 6.92
N VAL A 36 5.01 19.83 8.06
CA VAL A 36 3.66 19.29 8.11
C VAL A 36 2.58 20.32 7.83
N GLU A 37 2.92 21.63 7.77
CA GLU A 37 2.01 22.71 7.40
C GLU A 37 1.94 22.90 5.88
N ASP A 38 2.93 22.41 5.14
CA ASP A 38 2.87 22.30 3.69
C ASP A 38 2.09 21.05 3.26
N LEU A 39 0.84 21.26 2.82
CA LEU A 39 -0.01 20.16 2.33
C LEU A 39 0.56 19.48 1.08
N SER A 40 1.35 20.19 0.27
CA SER A 40 1.99 19.59 -0.91
C SER A 40 3.09 18.61 -0.50
N MET A 41 3.82 18.92 0.57
CA MET A 41 4.78 18.00 1.18
C MET A 41 4.07 16.75 1.74
N LEU A 42 2.97 16.92 2.46
CA LEU A 42 2.19 15.77 2.97
C LEU A 42 1.64 14.89 1.84
N LYS A 43 1.19 15.49 0.73
CA LYS A 43 0.79 14.74 -0.47
C LYS A 43 1.97 14.02 -1.11
N LEU A 44 3.14 14.66 -1.19
CA LEU A 44 4.36 14.00 -1.66
C LEU A 44 4.75 12.80 -0.78
N LEU A 45 4.54 12.89 0.53
CA LEU A 45 4.74 11.76 1.45
C LEU A 45 3.67 10.67 1.33
N GLY A 46 2.61 10.91 0.55
CA GLY A 46 1.59 9.90 0.26
C GLY A 46 0.25 10.12 0.95
N LEU A 47 0.07 11.21 1.73
CA LEU A 47 -1.20 11.48 2.38
C LEU A 47 -2.18 12.13 1.40
N PRO A 48 -3.28 11.47 1.00
CA PRO A 48 -4.28 12.04 0.09
C PRO A 48 -5.18 13.04 0.83
N ILE A 49 -4.56 14.09 1.41
CA ILE A 49 -5.23 15.11 2.21
C ILE A 49 -5.91 16.16 1.33
N THR A 50 -7.12 16.55 1.70
CA THR A 50 -7.86 17.65 1.08
C THR A 50 -8.62 18.47 2.11
N LYS A 51 -9.03 19.68 1.73
CA LYS A 51 -9.89 20.53 2.56
C LYS A 51 -11.32 19.99 2.54
N TYR A 52 -11.86 19.68 3.72
CA TYR A 52 -13.29 19.40 3.89
C TYR A 52 -14.10 20.71 3.82
N ASN A 53 -13.57 21.75 4.49
CA ASN A 53 -14.06 23.12 4.48
C ASN A 53 -12.92 24.07 4.88
N ASN A 54 -13.24 25.35 5.16
CA ASN A 54 -12.24 26.35 5.55
C ASN A 54 -11.55 26.08 6.90
N TYR A 55 -12.00 25.09 7.68
CA TYR A 55 -11.53 24.85 9.05
C TYR A 55 -11.05 23.42 9.31
N ALA A 56 -11.29 22.49 8.38
CA ALA A 56 -11.00 21.09 8.58
C ALA A 56 -10.44 20.39 7.33
N PHE A 57 -9.63 19.35 7.56
CA PHE A 57 -9.11 18.44 6.55
C PHE A 57 -9.84 17.10 6.57
N THR A 58 -9.81 16.42 5.44
CA THR A 58 -10.30 15.06 5.24
C THR A 58 -9.40 14.33 4.24
N LEU A 59 -9.70 13.07 3.91
CA LEU A 59 -9.01 12.33 2.85
C LEU A 59 -9.81 12.41 1.55
N GLU A 60 -9.12 12.69 0.45
CA GLU A 60 -9.67 12.74 -0.90
C GLU A 60 -10.30 11.39 -1.30
N THR A 61 -9.70 10.28 -0.86
CA THR A 61 -10.17 8.90 -1.09
C THR A 61 -11.58 8.62 -0.61
N LEU A 62 -12.12 9.41 0.33
CA LEU A 62 -13.48 9.24 0.85
C LEU A 62 -14.57 9.56 -0.19
N THR A 63 -14.29 10.50 -1.08
CA THR A 63 -15.24 10.98 -2.08
C THR A 63 -14.85 10.63 -3.52
N THR A 64 -13.61 10.20 -3.75
CA THR A 64 -13.13 9.79 -5.07
C THR A 64 -13.79 8.48 -5.48
N PRO A 65 -14.56 8.44 -6.61
CA PRO A 65 -15.07 7.18 -7.16
C PRO A 65 -13.93 6.22 -7.48
N ILE A 66 -14.13 4.91 -7.31
CA ILE A 66 -13.08 3.90 -7.52
C ILE A 66 -12.42 4.05 -8.89
N MET A 67 -13.21 4.20 -9.96
CA MET A 67 -12.69 4.31 -11.32
C MET A 67 -11.94 5.62 -11.60
N GLN A 68 -12.04 6.63 -10.72
CA GLN A 68 -11.29 7.88 -10.80
C GLN A 68 -10.11 7.90 -9.83
N GLY A 69 -9.94 6.83 -9.06
CA GLY A 69 -8.86 6.67 -8.10
C GLY A 69 -7.48 6.60 -8.75
N LYS A 70 -6.48 6.98 -7.97
CA LYS A 70 -5.06 6.79 -8.29
C LYS A 70 -4.55 5.59 -7.49
N PHE A 71 -4.09 4.56 -8.18
CA PHE A 71 -3.55 3.35 -7.57
C PHE A 71 -2.16 3.10 -8.12
N CYS A 72 -1.18 2.96 -7.25
CA CYS A 72 0.17 2.53 -7.60
C CYS A 72 0.32 1.07 -7.20
N ILE A 73 0.36 0.19 -8.19
CA ILE A 73 0.56 -1.25 -7.99
C ILE A 73 2.06 -1.49 -7.90
N VAL A 74 2.53 -1.97 -6.78
CA VAL A 74 3.96 -2.06 -6.45
C VAL A 74 4.34 -3.50 -6.14
N ASP A 75 5.52 -3.87 -6.56
CA ASP A 75 6.21 -5.08 -6.16
C ASP A 75 7.69 -4.78 -5.97
N ILE A 76 8.37 -5.50 -5.07
CA ILE A 76 9.81 -5.36 -4.84
C ILE A 76 10.51 -6.71 -4.80
N GLU A 77 11.75 -6.74 -5.30
CA GLU A 77 12.68 -7.81 -5.00
C GLU A 77 13.70 -7.36 -3.95
N THR A 78 14.08 -8.29 -3.10
CA THR A 78 14.97 -8.01 -1.96
C THR A 78 16.04 -9.11 -1.84
N ASN A 79 17.20 -8.78 -1.27
CA ASN A 79 18.23 -9.78 -0.96
C ASN A 79 17.97 -10.54 0.35
N GLY A 80 16.72 -10.47 0.88
CA GLY A 80 16.25 -11.21 2.05
C GLY A 80 14.98 -10.59 2.64
N SER A 81 14.37 -11.24 3.62
CA SER A 81 12.99 -10.94 4.06
C SER A 81 12.85 -9.90 5.18
N LYS A 82 13.96 -9.35 5.71
CA LYS A 82 13.93 -8.48 6.89
C LYS A 82 14.40 -7.06 6.54
N PRO A 83 13.53 -6.03 6.55
CA PRO A 83 13.88 -4.66 6.16
C PRO A 83 15.10 -4.07 6.91
N LEU A 84 15.28 -4.42 8.19
CA LEU A 84 16.40 -3.97 9.02
C LEU A 84 17.75 -4.61 8.69
N LEU A 85 17.76 -5.72 7.97
CA LEU A 85 18.96 -6.54 7.71
C LEU A 85 19.24 -6.72 6.22
N ASN A 86 18.24 -6.47 5.39
CA ASN A 86 18.27 -6.77 3.97
C ASN A 86 17.91 -5.51 3.18
N GLN A 87 18.28 -5.51 1.92
CA GLN A 87 18.12 -4.38 1.01
C GLN A 87 17.15 -4.71 -0.12
N ILE A 88 16.44 -3.71 -0.62
CA ILE A 88 15.73 -3.76 -1.90
C ILE A 88 16.76 -3.88 -3.01
N ILE A 89 16.53 -4.79 -3.96
CA ILE A 89 17.36 -4.99 -5.15
C ILE A 89 16.65 -4.62 -6.46
N GLU A 90 15.31 -4.58 -6.45
CA GLU A 90 14.50 -4.07 -7.56
C GLU A 90 13.20 -3.46 -7.01
N ILE A 91 12.73 -2.38 -7.64
CA ILE A 91 11.37 -1.83 -7.45
C ILE A 91 10.68 -1.81 -8.81
N GLY A 92 9.50 -2.42 -8.88
CA GLY A 92 8.59 -2.33 -10.01
C GLY A 92 7.27 -1.73 -9.60
N ALA A 93 6.72 -0.81 -10.41
CA ALA A 93 5.41 -0.25 -10.13
C ALA A 93 4.67 0.16 -11.39
N VAL A 94 3.33 0.09 -11.32
CA VAL A 94 2.41 0.51 -12.37
C VAL A 94 1.44 1.54 -11.79
N MET A 95 1.34 2.70 -12.43
CA MET A 95 0.38 3.74 -12.04
C MET A 95 -0.91 3.57 -12.82
N ILE A 96 -2.01 3.50 -12.08
CA ILE A 96 -3.37 3.43 -12.62
C ILE A 96 -4.10 4.71 -12.22
N GLU A 97 -4.62 5.44 -13.21
CA GLU A 97 -5.49 6.58 -13.02
C GLU A 97 -6.69 6.50 -13.96
N ASN A 98 -7.88 6.85 -13.48
CA ASN A 98 -9.11 6.79 -14.27
C ASN A 98 -9.35 5.42 -14.94
N GLY A 99 -9.02 4.35 -14.21
CA GLY A 99 -9.19 2.96 -14.66
C GLY A 99 -8.23 2.54 -15.77
N LYS A 100 -7.15 3.27 -16.02
CA LYS A 100 -6.15 2.99 -17.06
C LYS A 100 -4.74 3.06 -16.50
N GLU A 101 -3.86 2.24 -17.04
CA GLU A 101 -2.43 2.38 -16.82
C GLU A 101 -1.91 3.66 -17.48
N VAL A 102 -1.22 4.50 -16.72
CA VAL A 102 -0.73 5.80 -17.17
C VAL A 102 0.79 5.94 -17.04
N GLY A 103 1.46 5.00 -16.40
CA GLY A 103 2.91 5.03 -16.25
C GLY A 103 3.47 3.81 -15.53
N GLU A 104 4.75 3.59 -15.74
CA GLU A 104 5.53 2.51 -15.14
C GLU A 104 6.76 3.07 -14.45
N PHE A 105 7.18 2.42 -13.38
CA PHE A 105 8.46 2.63 -12.71
C PHE A 105 9.16 1.28 -12.60
N SER A 106 10.43 1.21 -13.00
CA SER A 106 11.25 0.01 -12.86
C SER A 106 12.69 0.41 -12.64
N SER A 107 13.29 -0.09 -11.58
CA SER A 107 14.72 0.13 -11.33
C SER A 107 15.32 -0.99 -10.49
N LEU A 108 16.46 -1.49 -10.92
CA LEU A 108 17.38 -2.22 -10.06
C LEU A 108 18.00 -1.26 -9.05
N VAL A 109 18.49 -1.79 -7.93
CA VAL A 109 19.13 -1.04 -6.85
C VAL A 109 20.52 -1.59 -6.61
N LYS A 110 21.52 -0.71 -6.56
CA LYS A 110 22.92 -1.07 -6.35
C LYS A 110 23.11 -1.78 -5.00
N THR A 111 23.75 -2.96 -5.06
CA THR A 111 24.24 -3.69 -3.89
C THR A 111 25.47 -4.54 -4.26
N ASP A 112 26.29 -4.84 -3.28
CA ASP A 112 27.41 -5.80 -3.40
C ASP A 112 27.07 -7.15 -2.76
N ILE A 113 25.83 -7.34 -2.29
CA ILE A 113 25.38 -8.55 -1.59
C ILE A 113 24.14 -9.12 -2.28
N LEU A 114 24.31 -10.28 -2.90
CA LEU A 114 23.23 -11.07 -3.51
C LEU A 114 23.42 -12.53 -3.16
N PRO A 115 22.54 -13.14 -2.33
CA PRO A 115 22.57 -14.57 -2.08
C PRO A 115 22.26 -15.38 -3.34
N ASP A 116 22.97 -16.49 -3.56
CA ASP A 116 22.77 -17.38 -4.73
C ASP A 116 21.31 -17.83 -4.91
N SER A 117 20.61 -18.05 -3.81
CA SER A 117 19.19 -18.43 -3.84
C SER A 117 18.27 -17.31 -4.38
N ILE A 118 18.63 -16.06 -4.15
CA ILE A 118 17.88 -14.90 -4.68
C ILE A 118 18.22 -14.69 -6.16
N GLU A 119 19.50 -14.83 -6.55
CA GLU A 119 19.90 -14.78 -7.96
C GLU A 119 19.19 -15.87 -8.76
N GLN A 120 19.12 -17.11 -8.26
CA GLN A 120 18.39 -18.21 -8.91
C GLN A 120 16.88 -17.96 -8.99
N LEU A 121 16.29 -17.30 -8.00
CA LEU A 121 14.87 -17.01 -7.94
C LEU A 121 14.46 -15.89 -8.91
N THR A 122 15.21 -14.77 -8.89
CA THR A 122 14.86 -13.53 -9.60
C THR A 122 15.51 -13.45 -10.99
N GLY A 123 16.57 -14.20 -11.22
CA GLY A 123 17.43 -14.09 -12.41
C GLY A 123 18.26 -12.78 -12.44
N ILE A 124 18.19 -11.96 -11.39
CA ILE A 124 19.00 -10.73 -11.28
C ILE A 124 20.41 -11.14 -10.87
N THR A 125 21.41 -10.67 -11.60
CA THR A 125 22.81 -10.99 -11.31
C THR A 125 23.50 -9.93 -10.45
N LEU A 126 24.50 -10.35 -9.68
CA LEU A 126 25.31 -9.39 -8.90
C LEU A 126 25.97 -8.33 -9.79
N SER A 127 26.37 -8.70 -11.01
CA SER A 127 26.95 -7.76 -11.97
C SER A 127 25.99 -6.64 -12.39
N GLU A 128 24.71 -6.96 -12.59
CA GLU A 128 23.67 -5.96 -12.89
C GLU A 128 23.49 -5.01 -11.70
N LEU A 129 23.42 -5.55 -10.49
CA LEU A 129 23.23 -4.75 -9.27
C LEU A 129 24.40 -3.82 -8.97
N GLN A 130 25.63 -4.23 -9.24
CA GLN A 130 26.82 -3.38 -9.05
C GLN A 130 26.83 -2.13 -9.95
N HIS A 131 26.17 -2.20 -11.13
CA HIS A 131 26.05 -1.11 -12.09
C HIS A 131 24.73 -0.33 -11.95
N ALA A 132 23.82 -0.76 -11.08
CA ALA A 132 22.53 -0.13 -10.87
C ALA A 132 22.65 1.21 -10.12
N PRO A 133 21.60 2.07 -10.17
CA PRO A 133 21.53 3.30 -9.38
C PRO A 133 21.57 3.03 -7.87
N SER A 134 22.02 4.02 -7.09
CA SER A 134 22.03 3.93 -5.63
C SER A 134 20.60 3.82 -5.08
N LEU A 135 20.45 3.17 -3.92
CA LEU A 135 19.16 3.05 -3.23
C LEU A 135 18.47 4.42 -3.05
N ASN A 136 19.21 5.45 -2.61
CA ASN A 136 18.63 6.79 -2.41
C ASN A 136 18.06 7.38 -3.70
N SER A 137 18.79 7.24 -4.82
CA SER A 137 18.31 7.74 -6.12
C SER A 137 17.03 7.02 -6.57
N VAL A 138 16.96 5.69 -6.37
CA VAL A 138 15.78 4.90 -6.72
C VAL A 138 14.59 5.26 -5.82
N LEU A 139 14.82 5.40 -4.51
CA LEU A 139 13.78 5.79 -3.56
C LEU A 139 13.24 7.20 -3.81
N GLU A 140 14.10 8.16 -4.17
CA GLU A 140 13.68 9.51 -4.57
C GLU A 140 12.78 9.45 -5.81
N GLY A 141 13.23 8.74 -6.86
CA GLY A 141 12.43 8.55 -8.08
C GLY A 141 11.09 7.87 -7.80
N PHE A 142 11.09 6.81 -6.97
CA PHE A 142 9.85 6.13 -6.59
C PHE A 142 8.91 7.03 -5.78
N ARG A 143 9.44 7.85 -4.85
CA ARG A 143 8.65 8.84 -4.09
C ARG A 143 7.94 9.83 -5.02
N LEU A 144 8.66 10.35 -6.02
CA LEU A 144 8.10 11.27 -7.01
C LEU A 144 7.10 10.60 -7.95
N PHE A 145 7.22 9.29 -8.16
CA PHE A 145 6.29 8.50 -8.96
C PHE A 145 4.99 8.22 -8.22
N ILE A 146 5.07 7.67 -6.99
CA ILE A 146 3.88 7.22 -6.26
C ILE A 146 3.03 8.38 -5.71
N LYS A 147 3.66 9.47 -5.22
CA LYS A 147 2.98 10.61 -4.58
C LYS A 147 1.88 10.15 -3.61
N ASP A 148 0.66 10.69 -3.74
CA ASP A 148 -0.51 10.41 -2.90
C ASP A 148 -1.44 9.28 -3.42
N ALA A 149 -0.98 8.49 -4.41
CA ALA A 149 -1.72 7.33 -4.88
C ALA A 149 -1.91 6.28 -3.78
N VAL A 150 -2.96 5.47 -3.88
CA VAL A 150 -3.12 4.30 -3.02
C VAL A 150 -2.02 3.30 -3.35
N PHE A 151 -1.25 2.90 -2.35
CA PHE A 151 -0.25 1.85 -2.47
C PHE A 151 -0.95 0.49 -2.52
N VAL A 152 -0.82 -0.23 -3.61
CA VAL A 152 -1.43 -1.55 -3.81
C VAL A 152 -0.32 -2.56 -4.04
N ALA A 153 -0.39 -3.70 -3.38
CA ALA A 153 0.54 -4.81 -3.62
C ALA A 153 -0.12 -6.16 -3.32
N HIS A 154 0.53 -7.23 -3.77
CA HIS A 154 0.12 -8.60 -3.48
C HIS A 154 0.83 -9.07 -2.21
N ASN A 155 0.19 -8.96 -1.04
CA ASN A 155 0.75 -8.97 0.32
C ASN A 155 1.36 -7.61 0.73
N VAL A 156 0.55 -6.58 0.67
CA VAL A 156 0.93 -5.16 0.79
C VAL A 156 1.82 -4.81 1.98
N ASN A 157 1.73 -5.56 3.07
CA ASN A 157 2.52 -5.26 4.26
C ASN A 157 4.02 -5.45 4.05
N PHE A 158 4.42 -6.42 3.22
CA PHE A 158 5.83 -6.67 2.92
C PHE A 158 6.45 -5.46 2.18
N ASP A 159 5.92 -5.14 1.01
CA ASP A 159 6.44 -4.08 0.14
C ASP A 159 6.35 -2.70 0.81
N TYR A 160 5.20 -2.39 1.39
CA TYR A 160 4.96 -1.10 2.02
C TYR A 160 5.92 -0.82 3.19
N TYR A 161 6.11 -1.79 4.09
CA TYR A 161 6.99 -1.57 5.25
C TYR A 161 8.45 -1.61 4.85
N PHE A 162 8.83 -2.40 3.85
CA PHE A 162 10.19 -2.43 3.35
C PHE A 162 10.57 -1.09 2.72
N ILE A 163 9.73 -0.56 1.82
CA ILE A 163 9.95 0.74 1.17
C ILE A 163 9.88 1.89 2.19
N SER A 164 8.86 1.90 3.09
CA SER A 164 8.71 2.96 4.09
C SER A 164 9.93 3.05 5.02
N HIS A 165 10.45 1.92 5.47
CA HIS A 165 11.65 1.87 6.30
C HIS A 165 12.88 2.45 5.56
N ASN A 166 13.11 2.04 4.33
CA ASN A 166 14.24 2.53 3.55
C ASN A 166 14.11 4.04 3.22
N LEU A 167 12.90 4.55 2.99
CA LEU A 167 12.65 5.98 2.80
C LEU A 167 12.93 6.78 4.09
N GLU A 168 12.53 6.25 5.25
CA GLU A 168 12.78 6.87 6.56
C GLU A 168 14.29 6.93 6.85
N GLU A 169 15.02 5.84 6.65
CA GLU A 169 16.50 5.78 6.82
C GLU A 169 17.24 6.70 5.83
N ALA A 170 16.72 6.86 4.61
CA ALA A 170 17.28 7.78 3.62
C ALA A 170 16.95 9.27 3.88
N GLY A 171 16.15 9.57 4.91
CA GLY A 171 15.74 10.95 5.25
C GLY A 171 14.61 11.51 4.38
N PHE A 172 13.97 10.69 3.56
CA PHE A 172 12.83 11.10 2.71
C PHE A 172 11.47 11.05 3.44
N GLY A 173 11.47 10.72 4.74
CA GLY A 173 10.26 10.55 5.55
C GLY A 173 9.47 9.27 5.21
N PRO A 174 8.46 8.93 6.03
CA PRO A 174 7.69 7.69 5.89
C PRO A 174 6.76 7.71 4.67
N LEU A 175 6.25 6.53 4.28
CA LEU A 175 5.06 6.44 3.45
C LEU A 175 3.81 6.76 4.29
N LEU A 176 2.97 7.67 3.78
CA LEU A 176 1.66 8.03 4.35
C LEU A 176 0.50 7.55 3.45
N ASN A 177 0.81 6.83 2.40
CA ASN A 177 -0.15 6.35 1.41
C ASN A 177 -1.21 5.45 2.06
N ARG A 178 -2.45 5.58 1.59
CA ARG A 178 -3.47 4.57 1.84
C ARG A 178 -3.03 3.25 1.21
N ARG A 179 -3.39 2.11 1.81
CA ARG A 179 -2.93 0.78 1.41
C ARG A 179 -4.07 -0.14 1.06
N LEU A 180 -3.89 -0.95 0.01
CA LEU A 180 -4.81 -2.00 -0.39
C LEU A 180 -4.04 -3.28 -0.70
N ASP A 181 -4.49 -4.39 -0.14
CA ASP A 181 -3.94 -5.72 -0.38
C ASP A 181 -4.77 -6.46 -1.43
N THR A 182 -4.13 -6.89 -2.53
CA THR A 182 -4.84 -7.61 -3.60
C THR A 182 -5.18 -9.04 -3.23
N ILE A 183 -4.49 -9.68 -2.26
CA ILE A 183 -4.88 -11.00 -1.72
C ILE A 183 -6.22 -10.86 -1.00
N ASP A 184 -6.35 -9.84 -0.13
CA ASP A 184 -7.57 -9.63 0.65
C ASP A 184 -8.74 -9.21 -0.25
N LEU A 185 -8.47 -8.43 -1.31
CA LEU A 185 -9.47 -8.08 -2.33
C LEU A 185 -9.90 -9.32 -3.13
N ALA A 186 -8.93 -10.10 -3.65
CA ALA A 186 -9.22 -11.29 -4.44
C ALA A 186 -10.02 -12.33 -3.66
N ARG A 187 -9.72 -12.54 -2.37
CA ARG A 187 -10.50 -13.46 -1.51
C ARG A 187 -11.98 -13.09 -1.38
N LYS A 188 -12.35 -11.86 -1.64
CA LYS A 188 -13.74 -11.37 -1.55
C LYS A 188 -14.43 -11.31 -2.88
N CYS A 189 -13.69 -11.22 -3.97
CA CYS A 189 -14.21 -10.94 -5.30
C CYS A 189 -13.96 -12.06 -6.32
N ILE A 190 -13.06 -13.00 -6.02
CA ILE A 190 -12.63 -14.06 -6.95
C ILE A 190 -12.74 -15.39 -6.22
N GLU A 191 -13.46 -16.34 -6.79
CA GLU A 191 -13.46 -17.71 -6.30
C GLU A 191 -12.26 -18.46 -6.90
N ALA A 192 -11.26 -18.78 -6.07
CA ALA A 192 -10.02 -19.44 -6.49
C ALA A 192 -9.53 -20.42 -5.44
N PRO A 193 -8.84 -21.51 -5.83
CA PRO A 193 -8.31 -22.52 -4.90
C PRO A 193 -7.14 -21.98 -4.06
N LYS A 194 -6.36 -21.02 -4.59
CA LYS A 194 -5.21 -20.38 -3.93
C LYS A 194 -5.14 -18.91 -4.34
N TYR A 195 -4.58 -18.09 -3.45
CA TYR A 195 -4.52 -16.63 -3.63
C TYR A 195 -3.10 -16.07 -3.73
N GLY A 196 -2.08 -16.89 -3.96
CA GLY A 196 -0.77 -16.44 -4.39
C GLY A 196 -0.79 -15.97 -5.84
N LEU A 197 0.06 -15.01 -6.21
CA LEU A 197 0.03 -14.32 -7.51
C LEU A 197 0.06 -15.31 -8.68
N SER A 198 1.03 -16.23 -8.71
CA SER A 198 1.14 -17.25 -9.77
C SER A 198 -0.11 -18.14 -9.88
N SER A 199 -0.73 -18.52 -8.75
CA SER A 199 -1.94 -19.35 -8.76
C SER A 199 -3.16 -18.57 -9.23
N LEU A 200 -3.26 -17.28 -8.88
CA LEU A 200 -4.36 -16.42 -9.34
C LEU A 200 -4.25 -16.10 -10.82
N THR A 201 -3.05 -15.78 -11.31
CA THR A 201 -2.83 -15.49 -12.72
C THR A 201 -3.13 -16.71 -13.60
N GLU A 202 -2.67 -17.90 -13.19
CA GLU A 202 -3.03 -19.16 -13.86
C GLU A 202 -4.55 -19.40 -13.87
N HIS A 203 -5.20 -19.27 -12.71
CA HIS A 203 -6.65 -19.47 -12.56
C HIS A 203 -7.48 -18.49 -13.42
N LEU A 204 -7.03 -17.25 -13.54
CA LEU A 204 -7.71 -16.20 -14.31
C LEU A 204 -7.31 -16.16 -15.79
N GLY A 205 -6.41 -17.05 -16.26
CA GLY A 205 -5.91 -17.05 -17.63
C GLY A 205 -5.11 -15.80 -17.98
N ILE A 206 -4.49 -15.15 -16.99
CA ILE A 206 -3.61 -14.00 -17.18
C ILE A 206 -2.25 -14.50 -17.65
N ALA A 207 -1.78 -14.03 -18.82
CA ALA A 207 -0.43 -14.32 -19.27
C ALA A 207 0.58 -13.70 -18.31
N PHE A 208 1.44 -14.53 -17.76
CA PHE A 208 2.39 -14.12 -16.75
C PHE A 208 3.76 -14.76 -17.03
N GLU A 209 4.60 -13.97 -17.68
CA GLU A 209 5.98 -14.33 -18.01
C GLU A 209 6.95 -13.60 -17.06
N ASN A 210 8.18 -14.12 -16.95
CA ASN A 210 9.23 -13.51 -16.12
C ASN A 210 8.84 -13.30 -14.64
N HIS A 211 8.34 -14.38 -14.02
CA HIS A 211 8.13 -14.39 -12.56
C HIS A 211 9.38 -13.92 -11.80
N HIS A 212 9.16 -13.26 -10.65
CA HIS A 212 10.20 -12.70 -9.79
C HIS A 212 11.04 -11.60 -10.45
N ARG A 213 10.36 -10.76 -11.23
CA ARG A 213 10.84 -9.48 -11.69
C ARG A 213 9.79 -8.43 -11.32
N ALA A 214 10.15 -7.51 -10.48
CA ALA A 214 9.23 -6.60 -9.79
C ALA A 214 8.22 -5.89 -10.72
N LEU A 215 8.64 -5.39 -11.89
CA LEU A 215 7.70 -4.74 -12.81
C LEU A 215 6.68 -5.74 -13.40
N TYR A 216 7.11 -6.96 -13.73
CA TYR A 216 6.20 -7.97 -14.29
C TYR A 216 5.20 -8.46 -13.24
N ASP A 217 5.63 -8.63 -11.98
CA ASP A 217 4.78 -9.01 -10.86
C ASP A 217 3.79 -7.88 -10.53
N ALA A 218 4.21 -6.61 -10.58
CA ALA A 218 3.32 -5.46 -10.46
C ALA A 218 2.27 -5.42 -11.60
N LYS A 219 2.65 -5.69 -12.85
CA LYS A 219 1.71 -5.78 -13.99
C LYS A 219 0.71 -6.92 -13.86
N ALA A 220 1.16 -8.09 -13.44
CA ALA A 220 0.28 -9.23 -13.16
C ALA A 220 -0.68 -8.91 -12.00
N THR A 221 -0.17 -8.29 -10.94
CA THR A 221 -0.97 -7.81 -9.81
C THR A 221 -2.02 -6.77 -10.25
N ALA A 222 -1.69 -5.87 -11.18
CA ALA A 222 -2.64 -4.91 -11.75
C ALA A 222 -3.79 -5.62 -12.50
N GLN A 223 -3.50 -6.67 -13.25
CA GLN A 223 -4.54 -7.44 -13.92
C GLN A 223 -5.44 -8.18 -12.92
N VAL A 224 -4.87 -8.78 -11.86
CA VAL A 224 -5.66 -9.39 -10.76
C VAL A 224 -6.51 -8.33 -10.07
N PHE A 225 -5.98 -7.13 -9.82
CA PHE A 225 -6.72 -6.01 -9.24
C PHE A 225 -7.92 -5.62 -10.12
N PHE A 226 -7.76 -5.44 -11.42
CA PHE A 226 -8.86 -5.14 -12.33
C PHE A 226 -9.92 -6.25 -12.35
N LYS A 227 -9.49 -7.52 -12.41
CA LYS A 227 -10.41 -8.67 -12.35
C LYS A 227 -11.21 -8.71 -11.07
N ALA A 228 -10.61 -8.36 -9.96
CA ALA A 228 -11.32 -8.28 -8.68
C ALA A 228 -12.33 -7.12 -8.65
N LEU A 229 -12.01 -5.97 -9.27
CA LEU A 229 -12.93 -4.82 -9.36
C LEU A 229 -14.23 -5.14 -10.15
N GLU A 230 -14.19 -6.08 -11.10
CA GLU A 230 -15.40 -6.51 -11.85
C GLU A 230 -16.49 -7.11 -10.93
N ASN A 231 -16.12 -7.59 -9.73
CA ASN A 231 -17.00 -8.32 -8.81
C ASN A 231 -17.15 -7.64 -7.44
N ILE A 232 -16.82 -6.34 -7.33
CA ILE A 232 -17.07 -5.60 -6.08
C ILE A 232 -18.58 -5.33 -5.92
N PRO A 233 -19.11 -5.34 -4.67
CA PRO A 233 -20.49 -4.99 -4.41
C PRO A 233 -20.82 -3.54 -4.83
N GLU A 234 -22.04 -3.30 -5.34
CA GLU A 234 -22.48 -1.99 -5.83
C GLU A 234 -22.43 -0.88 -4.76
N GLU A 235 -22.55 -1.24 -3.49
CA GLU A 235 -22.46 -0.30 -2.37
C GLU A 235 -21.02 0.21 -2.12
N VAL A 236 -19.98 -0.42 -2.69
CA VAL A 236 -18.57 -0.02 -2.59
C VAL A 236 -18.26 0.94 -3.73
N GLN A 237 -18.44 2.23 -3.52
CA GLN A 237 -18.36 3.24 -4.58
C GLN A 237 -17.10 4.10 -4.54
N SER A 238 -16.55 4.37 -3.34
CA SER A 238 -15.36 5.22 -3.21
C SER A 238 -14.09 4.42 -2.97
N VAL A 239 -12.94 5.05 -3.25
CA VAL A 239 -11.61 4.46 -3.00
C VAL A 239 -11.45 4.06 -1.54
N GLU A 240 -11.93 4.88 -0.58
CA GLU A 240 -11.82 4.55 0.83
C GLU A 240 -12.76 3.39 1.23
N GLN A 241 -13.94 3.28 0.62
CA GLN A 241 -14.83 2.14 0.81
C GLN A 241 -14.20 0.86 0.27
N LEU A 242 -13.50 0.91 -0.87
CA LEU A 242 -12.76 -0.23 -1.41
C LEU A 242 -11.66 -0.68 -0.43
N ILE A 243 -10.86 0.26 0.09
CA ILE A 243 -9.82 -0.03 1.10
C ILE A 243 -10.44 -0.64 2.37
N ALA A 244 -11.58 -0.12 2.82
CA ALA A 244 -12.29 -0.66 3.98
C ALA A 244 -12.88 -2.04 3.71
N PHE A 245 -13.37 -2.28 2.49
CA PHE A 245 -13.91 -3.56 2.05
C PHE A 245 -12.86 -4.66 2.09
N THR A 246 -11.61 -4.40 1.70
CA THR A 246 -10.54 -5.42 1.72
C THR A 246 -10.15 -5.86 3.14
N LYS A 247 -10.33 -5.02 4.15
CA LYS A 247 -9.91 -5.35 5.52
C LYS A 247 -10.66 -6.56 6.07
N PRO A 248 -10.00 -7.45 6.86
CA PRO A 248 -10.66 -8.56 7.53
C PRO A 248 -11.78 -8.05 8.43
N GLN A 249 -12.96 -8.66 8.33
CA GLN A 249 -14.08 -8.40 9.24
C GLN A 249 -13.78 -8.98 10.62
N ASN A 250 -12.90 -8.40 11.40
CA ASN A 250 -12.59 -8.86 12.73
C ASN A 250 -13.24 -8.00 13.82
N GLN A 251 -14.00 -8.72 14.68
CA GLN A 251 -14.33 -8.37 16.08
C GLN A 251 -15.62 -7.60 16.42
N ARG A 252 -16.55 -7.35 15.53
CA ARG A 252 -17.89 -6.92 16.01
C ARG A 252 -18.74 -8.07 16.61
N LYS A 253 -18.53 -9.31 16.15
CA LYS A 253 -19.30 -10.47 16.63
C LYS A 253 -18.94 -11.02 18.03
N LYS A 254 -17.81 -10.63 18.62
CA LYS A 254 -17.44 -11.10 19.98
C LYS A 254 -18.10 -10.30 21.11
N LYS A 255 -18.46 -9.03 20.89
CA LYS A 255 -19.14 -8.22 21.93
C LYS A 255 -20.64 -8.49 22.07
N GLU A 256 -21.31 -8.95 21.01
CA GLU A 256 -22.76 -9.29 21.09
C GLU A 256 -23.03 -10.65 21.75
N LYS A 257 -22.09 -11.60 21.69
CA LYS A 257 -22.24 -12.90 22.35
C LYS A 257 -22.00 -12.85 23.87
N THR A 258 -21.19 -11.91 24.36
CA THR A 258 -20.89 -11.77 25.81
C THR A 258 -22.03 -11.05 26.56
N ASN A 259 -22.83 -10.20 25.89
CA ASN A 259 -23.95 -9.50 26.52
C ASN A 259 -25.27 -10.30 26.54
N ARG A 260 -25.34 -11.46 25.85
CA ARG A 260 -26.53 -12.34 25.89
C ARG A 260 -26.45 -13.45 26.95
N SER A 261 -25.30 -13.63 27.60
CA SER A 261 -25.13 -14.71 28.60
C SER A 261 -25.23 -14.25 30.06
N THR A 262 -25.55 -12.96 30.31
CA THR A 262 -25.65 -12.41 31.70
C THR A 262 -27.09 -12.02 32.11
N THR A 263 -28.11 -12.43 31.34
CA THR A 263 -29.50 -12.08 31.70
C THR A 263 -30.41 -13.33 31.77
N THR A 264 -29.97 -14.36 32.47
CA THR A 264 -30.89 -15.42 32.94
C THR A 264 -30.31 -16.03 34.21
N GLY A 265 -30.89 -15.68 35.34
CA GLY A 265 -30.61 -16.38 36.58
C GLY A 265 -30.78 -15.53 37.83
N THR A 266 -32.02 -15.08 38.12
CA THR A 266 -32.46 -14.95 39.52
C THR A 266 -33.97 -14.91 39.54
N SER A 267 -34.57 -16.03 39.85
CA SER A 267 -35.86 -16.14 40.55
C SER A 267 -35.91 -17.50 41.23
N LEU A 268 -35.87 -17.45 42.46
CA LEU A 268 -36.50 -18.13 43.59
C LEU A 268 -35.53 -18.25 44.79
#